data_9a9f47da4479837196f6aec20b73bd3c
#
_entry.id   9a9f47da4479837196f6aec20b73bd3c
#
_cell.length_a   1.000
_cell.length_b   1.000
_cell.length_c   1.000
_cell.angle_alpha   90.00
_cell.angle_beta   90.00
_cell.angle_gamma   90.00
#
_symmetry.space_group_name_H-M   'P 1'
#
loop_
_entity.id
_entity.type
_entity.pdbx_description
1 polymer ?
#
loop_
_entity_poly.entity_id
_entity_poly.type
_entity_poly.pdbx_seq_one_letter_code
_entity_poly.pdbx_strand_id
1 'polypeptide(L)'
;MFFIQECDKPNKISKMFNILKLEQDKIILPIDEEKLEIKKANKLAIKTKKILDIANCNKVIISKKIKEQPLYTNYLNSYNIEIVDGKWLFEVLSYKTIEYISKVKKIKEEELSVSILINKITETSLYNIRKIARNCKRVNIVTNHIELFKKMENQILDEDGIMITITNNKRKSLSKSNIILNIDFPQELLNQYNIYEEAIIVNIQGNIKIKKKRFNGMCVNDYEIQVLNDEEFDYDKEIRYNKKDIYEASMYKRQPMENIMRKIKRDKVKIVNLFGENSSI
;
A
#
# COMPACT_ATOMS: atom_id res chain seq x y z
N MET A 1 11.05 13.52 10.29
CA MET A 1 10.64 12.10 10.22
C MET A 1 11.77 11.25 10.76
N PHE A 2 11.47 10.15 11.44
CA PHE A 2 12.49 9.26 12.01
C PHE A 2 12.51 7.91 11.32
N PHE A 3 13.71 7.32 11.27
CA PHE A 3 13.94 5.95 10.85
C PHE A 3 14.12 5.07 12.10
N ILE A 4 13.45 3.92 12.16
CA ILE A 4 13.60 2.96 13.25
C ILE A 4 14.26 1.71 12.71
N GLN A 5 15.37 1.31 13.34
CA GLN A 5 16.13 0.13 12.92
C GLN A 5 16.62 -0.66 14.13
N GLU A 6 16.99 -1.90 13.90
CA GLU A 6 17.68 -2.75 14.85
C GLU A 6 19.15 -2.36 15.00
N CYS A 7 19.73 -2.70 16.15
CA CYS A 7 21.16 -2.61 16.37
C CYS A 7 21.85 -3.87 15.82
N ASP A 8 22.92 -3.73 15.05
CA ASP A 8 23.65 -4.89 14.49
C ASP A 8 24.26 -5.78 15.57
N LYS A 9 24.81 -5.17 16.62
CA LYS A 9 25.44 -5.87 17.74
C LYS A 9 25.05 -5.19 19.06
N PRO A 10 23.83 -5.42 19.56
CA PRO A 10 23.42 -4.82 20.82
C PRO A 10 24.19 -5.42 22.00
N ASN A 11 24.72 -4.57 22.87
CA ASN A 11 25.40 -5.03 24.09
C ASN A 11 24.40 -5.57 25.14
N LYS A 12 24.87 -6.40 26.09
CA LYS A 12 24.02 -7.04 27.11
C LYS A 12 23.25 -6.02 27.96
N ILE A 13 23.88 -4.89 28.28
CA ILE A 13 23.28 -3.83 29.12
C ILE A 13 22.12 -3.16 28.37
N SER A 14 22.32 -2.78 27.11
CA SER A 14 21.27 -2.14 26.34
C SER A 14 20.08 -3.06 26.10
N LYS A 15 20.32 -4.37 25.91
CA LYS A 15 19.22 -5.37 25.81
C LYS A 15 18.44 -5.48 27.11
N MET A 16 19.15 -5.64 28.26
CA MET A 16 18.53 -5.82 29.56
C MET A 16 17.66 -4.62 29.96
N PHE A 17 18.14 -3.40 29.74
CA PHE A 17 17.46 -2.18 30.11
C PHE A 17 16.62 -1.56 28.96
N ASN A 18 16.57 -2.20 27.78
CA ASN A 18 15.91 -1.67 26.60
C ASN A 18 16.35 -0.22 26.28
N ILE A 19 17.67 0.03 26.27
CA ILE A 19 18.22 1.36 26.02
C ILE A 19 18.23 1.60 24.51
N LEU A 20 17.44 2.58 24.08
CA LEU A 20 17.41 3.06 22.69
C LEU A 20 18.59 3.99 22.47
N LYS A 21 19.20 3.90 21.28
CA LYS A 21 20.20 4.87 20.84
C LYS A 21 19.56 5.80 19.81
N LEU A 22 19.78 7.09 19.96
CA LEU A 22 19.34 8.11 19.01
C LEU A 22 20.57 8.63 18.25
N GLU A 23 20.52 8.54 16.92
CA GLU A 23 21.55 9.06 16.02
C GLU A 23 20.88 9.91 14.95
N GLN A 24 21.00 11.22 15.04
CA GLN A 24 20.35 12.16 14.13
C GLN A 24 18.85 11.88 13.99
N ASP A 25 18.43 11.32 12.86
CA ASP A 25 17.05 10.94 12.54
C ASP A 25 16.76 9.44 12.74
N LYS A 26 17.70 8.68 13.34
CA LYS A 26 17.60 7.22 13.51
C LYS A 26 17.39 6.84 14.98
N ILE A 27 16.37 6.03 15.25
CA ILE A 27 16.13 5.38 16.53
C ILE A 27 16.57 3.93 16.39
N ILE A 28 17.60 3.55 17.14
CA ILE A 28 18.19 2.23 17.08
C ILE A 28 17.70 1.40 18.28
N LEU A 29 17.03 0.29 17.97
CA LEU A 29 16.47 -0.62 18.97
C LEU A 29 17.51 -1.70 19.36
N PRO A 30 17.68 -2.02 20.65
CA PRO A 30 18.61 -3.03 21.12
C PRO A 30 18.02 -4.45 20.97
N ILE A 31 17.62 -4.83 19.76
CA ILE A 31 17.00 -6.12 19.45
C ILE A 31 17.86 -6.89 18.44
N ASP A 32 17.99 -8.19 18.70
CA ASP A 32 18.58 -9.19 17.82
C ASP A 32 17.73 -10.49 17.79
N GLU A 33 16.59 -10.47 18.45
CA GLU A 33 15.66 -11.59 18.55
C GLU A 33 14.79 -11.71 17.30
N GLU A 34 14.47 -12.94 16.91
CA GLU A 34 13.53 -13.19 15.81
C GLU A 34 12.12 -12.72 16.15
N LYS A 35 11.70 -12.84 17.41
CA LYS A 35 10.40 -12.37 17.89
C LYS A 35 10.50 -11.71 19.25
N LEU A 36 9.94 -10.52 19.36
CA LEU A 36 9.87 -9.79 20.62
C LEU A 36 8.74 -10.33 21.50
N GLU A 37 9.02 -10.47 22.80
CA GLU A 37 7.98 -10.71 23.81
C GLU A 37 7.07 -9.48 23.98
N ILE A 38 5.81 -9.71 24.37
CA ILE A 38 4.77 -8.67 24.54
C ILE A 38 5.27 -7.53 25.45
N LYS A 39 5.81 -7.87 26.64
CA LYS A 39 6.29 -6.86 27.60
C LYS A 39 7.45 -6.04 27.07
N LYS A 40 8.38 -6.67 26.34
CA LYS A 40 9.53 -6.00 25.74
C LYS A 40 9.11 -5.10 24.58
N ALA A 41 8.27 -5.59 23.68
CA ALA A 41 7.72 -4.82 22.56
C ALA A 41 7.03 -3.55 23.05
N ASN A 42 6.16 -3.66 24.06
CA ASN A 42 5.47 -2.51 24.63
C ASN A 42 6.44 -1.50 25.27
N LYS A 43 7.41 -1.96 26.07
CA LYS A 43 8.43 -1.06 26.70
C LYS A 43 9.24 -0.30 25.64
N LEU A 44 9.64 -0.98 24.56
CA LEU A 44 10.36 -0.34 23.44
C LEU A 44 9.47 0.70 22.74
N ALA A 45 8.21 0.36 22.47
CA ALA A 45 7.28 1.29 21.82
C ALA A 45 7.00 2.54 22.67
N ILE A 46 6.84 2.40 24.00
CA ILE A 46 6.70 3.53 24.92
C ILE A 46 7.93 4.45 24.86
N LYS A 47 9.15 3.87 24.87
CA LYS A 47 10.38 4.66 24.80
C LYS A 47 10.52 5.36 23.44
N THR A 48 10.17 4.67 22.36
CA THR A 48 10.14 5.27 21.01
C THR A 48 9.16 6.45 20.98
N LYS A 49 7.95 6.26 21.52
CA LYS A 49 6.93 7.33 21.60
C LYS A 49 7.49 8.57 22.33
N LYS A 50 8.16 8.40 23.47
CA LYS A 50 8.76 9.52 24.20
C LYS A 50 9.79 10.30 23.38
N ILE A 51 10.63 9.61 22.61
CA ILE A 51 11.60 10.28 21.72
C ILE A 51 10.87 11.08 20.64
N LEU A 52 9.87 10.46 20.03
CA LEU A 52 9.08 11.11 18.95
C LEU A 52 8.29 12.30 19.47
N ASP A 53 7.74 12.24 20.68
CA ASP A 53 7.02 13.35 21.30
C ASP A 53 7.94 14.55 21.57
N ILE A 54 9.16 14.32 22.06
CA ILE A 54 10.17 15.37 22.26
C ILE A 54 10.51 16.03 20.91
N ALA A 55 10.59 15.24 19.85
CA ALA A 55 10.88 15.71 18.50
C ALA A 55 9.65 16.28 17.75
N ASN A 56 8.48 16.31 18.38
CA ASN A 56 7.21 16.69 17.78
C ASN A 56 6.94 15.98 16.44
N CYS A 57 7.21 14.68 16.40
CA CYS A 57 7.10 13.84 15.22
C CYS A 57 6.23 12.62 15.50
N ASN A 58 5.30 12.31 14.61
CA ASN A 58 4.43 11.13 14.73
C ASN A 58 4.54 10.17 13.54
N LYS A 59 5.53 10.38 12.65
CA LYS A 59 5.73 9.55 11.46
C LYS A 59 7.09 8.90 11.46
N VAL A 60 7.11 7.60 11.13
CA VAL A 60 8.34 6.80 11.12
C VAL A 60 8.40 5.88 9.91
N ILE A 61 9.63 5.61 9.47
CA ILE A 61 9.94 4.50 8.57
C ILE A 61 10.62 3.43 9.40
N ILE A 62 10.19 2.18 9.28
CA ILE A 62 10.76 1.07 10.02
C ILE A 62 11.56 0.15 9.09
N SER A 63 12.67 -0.40 9.58
CA SER A 63 13.49 -1.34 8.81
C SER A 63 12.73 -2.62 8.47
N LYS A 64 13.22 -3.34 7.45
CA LYS A 64 12.67 -4.64 7.02
C LYS A 64 12.56 -5.60 8.19
N LYS A 65 13.61 -5.68 9.02
CA LYS A 65 13.66 -6.56 10.19
C LYS A 65 12.70 -6.15 11.31
N ILE A 66 12.49 -4.83 11.51
CA ILE A 66 11.49 -4.34 12.46
C ILE A 66 10.06 -4.59 11.96
N LYS A 67 9.82 -4.60 10.65
CA LYS A 67 8.51 -5.00 10.08
C LYS A 67 8.10 -6.44 10.45
N GLU A 68 9.06 -7.32 10.67
CA GLU A 68 8.84 -8.69 11.12
C GLU A 68 8.49 -8.80 12.62
N GLN A 69 8.38 -7.67 13.34
CA GLN A 69 8.02 -7.58 14.75
C GLN A 69 6.59 -7.05 14.94
N PRO A 70 5.52 -7.85 14.66
CA PRO A 70 4.14 -7.37 14.63
C PRO A 70 3.67 -6.79 15.96
N LEU A 71 4.15 -7.31 17.10
CA LEU A 71 3.79 -6.77 18.41
C LEU A 71 4.30 -5.33 18.58
N TYR A 72 5.52 -5.05 18.16
CA TYR A 72 6.10 -3.71 18.27
C TYR A 72 5.38 -2.71 17.34
N THR A 73 5.14 -3.09 16.09
CA THR A 73 4.44 -2.24 15.11
C THR A 73 2.99 -1.96 15.54
N ASN A 74 2.30 -2.95 16.10
CA ASN A 74 0.95 -2.77 16.64
C ASN A 74 0.92 -1.79 17.82
N TYR A 75 1.93 -1.86 18.72
CA TYR A 75 2.04 -0.87 19.80
C TYR A 75 2.36 0.54 19.28
N LEU A 76 3.22 0.70 18.27
CA LEU A 76 3.43 2.01 17.64
C LEU A 76 2.12 2.60 17.12
N ASN A 77 1.35 1.81 16.38
CA ASN A 77 0.04 2.23 15.86
C ASN A 77 -0.94 2.60 16.98
N SER A 78 -0.96 1.82 18.09
CA SER A 78 -1.82 2.11 19.26
C SER A 78 -1.45 3.42 19.96
N TYR A 79 -0.21 3.87 19.82
CA TYR A 79 0.28 5.17 20.31
C TYR A 79 0.16 6.29 19.27
N ASN A 80 -0.63 6.11 18.21
CA ASN A 80 -0.86 7.07 17.13
C ASN A 80 0.43 7.48 16.38
N ILE A 81 1.39 6.55 16.26
CA ILE A 81 2.56 6.71 15.43
C ILE A 81 2.25 6.13 14.05
N GLU A 82 2.30 6.98 13.03
CA GLU A 82 2.07 6.58 11.63
C GLU A 82 3.34 5.89 11.08
N ILE A 83 3.21 4.63 10.73
CA ILE A 83 4.27 3.89 10.03
C ILE A 83 4.07 4.08 8.53
N VAL A 84 5.08 4.64 7.87
CA VAL A 84 5.10 4.74 6.40
C VAL A 84 5.47 3.37 5.84
N ASP A 85 4.56 2.76 5.10
CA ASP A 85 4.66 1.35 4.66
C ASP A 85 4.47 1.14 3.15
N GLY A 86 4.43 2.22 2.38
CA GLY A 86 4.28 2.18 0.93
C GLY A 86 2.84 1.99 0.43
N LYS A 87 1.85 1.80 1.32
CA LYS A 87 0.47 1.53 0.89
C LYS A 87 -0.21 2.70 0.19
N TRP A 88 -0.01 3.91 0.72
CA TRP A 88 -0.55 5.08 0.05
C TRP A 88 0.10 5.29 -1.34
N LEU A 89 1.40 5.07 -1.46
CA LEU A 89 2.08 5.10 -2.76
C LEU A 89 1.54 4.01 -3.69
N PHE A 90 1.20 2.82 -3.18
CA PHE A 90 0.59 1.75 -3.97
C PHE A 90 -0.78 2.19 -4.52
N GLU A 91 -1.59 2.84 -3.69
CA GLU A 91 -2.85 3.44 -4.16
C GLU A 91 -2.60 4.49 -5.25
N VAL A 92 -1.66 5.41 -5.04
CA VAL A 92 -1.27 6.42 -6.05
C VAL A 92 -0.83 5.78 -7.37
N LEU A 93 -0.13 4.65 -7.31
CA LEU A 93 0.37 3.92 -8.47
C LEU A 93 -0.64 2.93 -9.07
N SER A 94 -1.90 2.90 -8.62
CA SER A 94 -2.90 1.91 -9.04
C SER A 94 -3.04 1.78 -10.55
N TYR A 95 -3.12 2.90 -11.28
CA TYR A 95 -3.18 2.85 -12.74
C TYR A 95 -1.90 2.25 -13.36
N LYS A 96 -0.71 2.62 -12.86
CA LYS A 96 0.55 2.03 -13.32
C LYS A 96 0.65 0.53 -13.00
N THR A 97 0.04 0.10 -11.90
CA THR A 97 -0.06 -1.32 -11.54
C THR A 97 -0.91 -2.08 -12.57
N ILE A 98 -2.05 -1.50 -12.97
CA ILE A 98 -2.91 -2.09 -14.02
C ILE A 98 -2.16 -2.16 -15.35
N GLU A 99 -1.45 -1.10 -15.76
CA GLU A 99 -0.62 -1.09 -16.97
C GLU A 99 0.47 -2.18 -16.92
N TYR A 100 1.15 -2.31 -15.78
CA TYR A 100 2.17 -3.33 -15.59
C TYR A 100 1.61 -4.75 -15.74
N ILE A 101 0.51 -5.05 -15.04
CA ILE A 101 -0.19 -6.35 -15.11
C ILE A 101 -0.62 -6.65 -16.55
N SER A 102 -1.26 -5.69 -17.21
CA SER A 102 -1.74 -5.87 -18.59
C SER A 102 -0.61 -6.21 -19.55
N LYS A 103 0.56 -5.56 -19.41
CA LYS A 103 1.74 -5.84 -20.22
C LYS A 103 2.31 -7.22 -19.95
N VAL A 104 2.51 -7.58 -18.68
CA VAL A 104 3.12 -8.87 -18.30
C VAL A 104 2.20 -10.03 -18.66
N LYS A 105 0.89 -9.90 -18.46
CA LYS A 105 -0.11 -10.92 -18.79
C LYS A 105 -0.59 -10.86 -20.24
N LYS A 106 -0.08 -9.90 -21.04
CA LYS A 106 -0.47 -9.70 -22.45
C LYS A 106 -1.98 -9.58 -22.65
N ILE A 107 -2.66 -8.91 -21.71
CA ILE A 107 -4.10 -8.65 -21.80
C ILE A 107 -4.31 -7.54 -22.84
N LYS A 108 -5.10 -7.80 -23.87
CA LYS A 108 -5.45 -6.82 -24.89
C LYS A 108 -6.34 -5.74 -24.29
N GLU A 109 -6.20 -4.49 -24.75
CA GLU A 109 -7.01 -3.37 -24.26
C GLU A 109 -8.53 -3.64 -24.39
N GLU A 110 -8.94 -4.32 -25.46
CA GLU A 110 -10.34 -4.67 -25.73
C GLU A 110 -10.91 -5.69 -24.72
N GLU A 111 -10.03 -6.52 -24.15
CA GLU A 111 -10.37 -7.57 -23.19
C GLU A 111 -10.22 -7.09 -21.75
N LEU A 112 -9.56 -5.95 -21.53
CA LEU A 112 -9.28 -5.41 -20.21
C LEU A 112 -10.56 -4.97 -19.51
N SER A 113 -10.90 -5.67 -18.43
CA SER A 113 -12.03 -5.37 -17.55
C SER A 113 -11.54 -5.18 -16.13
N VAL A 114 -11.72 -3.99 -15.58
CA VAL A 114 -11.25 -3.61 -14.25
C VAL A 114 -12.44 -3.41 -13.32
N SER A 115 -12.42 -4.04 -12.16
CA SER A 115 -13.34 -3.73 -11.06
C SER A 115 -12.58 -3.10 -9.91
N ILE A 116 -13.09 -1.98 -9.40
CA ILE A 116 -12.52 -1.23 -8.27
C ILE A 116 -13.45 -1.41 -7.07
N LEU A 117 -12.95 -2.04 -6.01
CA LEU A 117 -13.69 -2.25 -4.78
C LEU A 117 -13.34 -1.13 -3.80
N ILE A 118 -14.34 -0.32 -3.48
CA ILE A 118 -14.11 0.89 -2.70
C ILE A 118 -15.38 1.33 -1.96
N ASN A 119 -15.24 1.69 -0.68
CA ASN A 119 -16.31 2.24 0.13
C ASN A 119 -16.09 3.70 0.53
N LYS A 120 -14.84 4.19 0.51
CA LYS A 120 -14.48 5.56 0.89
C LYS A 120 -13.84 6.29 -0.26
N ILE A 121 -14.40 7.44 -0.63
CA ILE A 121 -13.82 8.31 -1.65
C ILE A 121 -12.75 9.19 -0.99
N THR A 122 -11.53 9.12 -1.53
CA THR A 122 -10.42 10.02 -1.21
C THR A 122 -9.99 10.77 -2.46
N GLU A 123 -9.19 11.82 -2.35
CA GLU A 123 -8.64 12.52 -3.50
C GLU A 123 -7.79 11.56 -4.37
N THR A 124 -7.00 10.69 -3.74
CA THR A 124 -6.20 9.68 -4.43
C THR A 124 -7.06 8.68 -5.19
N SER A 125 -8.10 8.14 -4.53
CA SER A 125 -8.99 7.16 -5.17
C SER A 125 -9.79 7.77 -6.32
N LEU A 126 -10.30 9.00 -6.16
CA LEU A 126 -11.03 9.71 -7.22
C LEU A 126 -10.13 9.95 -8.44
N TYR A 127 -8.90 10.43 -8.22
CA TYR A 127 -7.93 10.61 -9.29
C TYR A 127 -7.67 9.30 -10.05
N ASN A 128 -7.44 8.19 -9.33
CA ASN A 128 -7.19 6.89 -9.92
C ASN A 128 -8.42 6.35 -10.68
N ILE A 129 -9.62 6.48 -10.11
CA ILE A 129 -10.87 6.07 -10.78
C ILE A 129 -10.99 6.79 -12.13
N ARG A 130 -10.83 8.12 -12.16
CA ARG A 130 -10.86 8.89 -13.40
C ARG A 130 -9.79 8.44 -14.40
N LYS A 131 -8.56 8.23 -13.90
CA LYS A 131 -7.45 7.79 -14.73
C LYS A 131 -7.69 6.40 -15.33
N ILE A 132 -8.18 5.45 -14.54
CA ILE A 132 -8.51 4.10 -14.98
C ILE A 132 -9.69 4.13 -15.97
N ALA A 133 -10.74 4.89 -15.66
CA ALA A 133 -11.92 4.99 -16.51
C ALA A 133 -11.62 5.58 -17.89
N ARG A 134 -10.69 6.53 -17.99
CA ARG A 134 -10.24 7.11 -19.28
C ARG A 134 -9.43 6.15 -20.15
N ASN A 135 -8.80 5.14 -19.54
CA ASN A 135 -7.83 4.29 -20.23
C ASN A 135 -8.26 2.81 -20.32
N CYS A 136 -9.35 2.43 -19.65
CA CYS A 136 -9.85 1.07 -19.66
C CYS A 136 -11.29 1.05 -20.20
N LYS A 137 -11.58 0.15 -21.13
CA LYS A 137 -12.88 0.09 -21.82
C LYS A 137 -14.04 -0.32 -20.90
N ARG A 138 -13.77 -1.14 -19.88
CA ARG A 138 -14.79 -1.64 -18.95
C ARG A 138 -14.34 -1.42 -17.52
N VAL A 139 -14.98 -0.49 -16.83
CA VAL A 139 -14.68 -0.17 -15.42
C VAL A 139 -15.96 -0.28 -14.60
N ASN A 140 -15.91 -1.12 -13.57
CA ASN A 140 -16.95 -1.26 -12.57
C ASN A 140 -16.46 -0.72 -11.23
N ILE A 141 -17.24 0.10 -10.58
CA ILE A 141 -17.04 0.49 -9.18
C ILE A 141 -17.94 -0.40 -8.33
N VAL A 142 -17.35 -1.17 -7.44
CA VAL A 142 -18.07 -2.04 -6.52
C VAL A 142 -18.01 -1.44 -5.13
N THR A 143 -19.18 -1.13 -4.57
CA THR A 143 -19.29 -0.42 -3.30
C THR A 143 -20.55 -0.79 -2.54
N ASN A 144 -20.52 -0.69 -1.20
CA ASN A 144 -21.71 -0.79 -0.37
C ASN A 144 -22.47 0.55 -0.27
N HIS A 145 -21.88 1.66 -0.74
CA HIS A 145 -22.43 3.01 -0.63
C HIS A 145 -22.85 3.57 -2.00
N ILE A 146 -23.78 2.88 -2.67
CA ILE A 146 -24.22 3.18 -4.05
C ILE A 146 -24.57 4.66 -4.24
N GLU A 147 -25.37 5.24 -3.35
CA GLU A 147 -25.86 6.63 -3.51
C GLU A 147 -24.71 7.68 -3.45
N LEU A 148 -23.69 7.42 -2.63
CA LEU A 148 -22.51 8.29 -2.57
C LEU A 148 -21.75 8.26 -3.90
N PHE A 149 -21.59 7.07 -4.48
CA PHE A 149 -20.83 6.88 -5.71
C PHE A 149 -21.61 7.28 -6.96
N LYS A 150 -22.96 7.27 -6.95
CA LYS A 150 -23.78 7.81 -8.04
C LYS A 150 -23.55 9.31 -8.28
N LYS A 151 -23.32 10.09 -7.22
CA LYS A 151 -22.96 11.51 -7.37
C LYS A 151 -21.62 11.66 -8.12
N MET A 152 -20.65 10.80 -7.78
CA MET A 152 -19.35 10.76 -8.46
C MET A 152 -19.50 10.28 -9.93
N GLU A 153 -20.36 9.29 -10.21
CA GLU A 153 -20.67 8.80 -11.56
C GLU A 153 -21.17 9.94 -12.46
N ASN A 154 -22.17 10.68 -11.98
CA ASN A 154 -22.72 11.84 -12.72
C ASN A 154 -21.62 12.91 -12.94
N GLN A 155 -20.84 13.23 -11.95
CA GLN A 155 -19.75 14.18 -12.08
C GLN A 155 -18.71 13.75 -13.12
N ILE A 156 -18.31 12.48 -13.15
CA ILE A 156 -17.37 11.95 -14.14
C ILE A 156 -18.00 11.94 -15.52
N LEU A 157 -19.28 11.63 -15.63
CA LEU A 157 -19.99 11.68 -16.91
C LEU A 157 -20.07 13.10 -17.44
N ASP A 158 -20.44 14.08 -16.60
CA ASP A 158 -20.62 15.48 -17.01
C ASP A 158 -19.29 16.17 -17.35
N GLU A 159 -18.23 15.90 -16.55
CA GLU A 159 -16.93 16.55 -16.73
C GLU A 159 -16.04 15.84 -17.75
N ASP A 160 -16.07 14.51 -17.81
CA ASP A 160 -15.15 13.70 -18.58
C ASP A 160 -15.80 12.98 -19.76
N GLY A 161 -17.14 12.94 -19.83
CA GLY A 161 -17.90 12.19 -20.84
C GLY A 161 -17.74 10.66 -20.72
N ILE A 162 -17.36 10.16 -19.55
CA ILE A 162 -17.03 8.76 -19.33
C ILE A 162 -18.12 8.07 -18.53
N MET A 163 -18.60 6.94 -19.06
CA MET A 163 -19.55 6.07 -18.35
C MET A 163 -18.81 5.04 -17.51
N ILE A 164 -19.11 4.99 -16.22
CA ILE A 164 -18.67 3.94 -15.29
C ILE A 164 -19.90 3.20 -14.74
N THR A 165 -19.74 1.96 -14.34
CA THR A 165 -20.83 1.18 -13.73
C THR A 165 -20.64 1.09 -12.23
N ILE A 166 -21.64 1.54 -11.46
CA ILE A 166 -21.63 1.39 -9.99
C ILE A 166 -22.56 0.26 -9.59
N THR A 167 -22.08 -0.65 -8.76
CA THR A 167 -22.81 -1.86 -8.40
C THR A 167 -22.38 -2.43 -7.04
N ASN A 168 -23.28 -3.17 -6.41
CA ASN A 168 -22.99 -4.03 -5.25
C ASN A 168 -23.35 -5.50 -5.51
N ASN A 169 -23.56 -5.86 -6.78
CA ASN A 169 -24.03 -7.19 -7.15
C ASN A 169 -22.95 -8.27 -6.92
N LYS A 170 -23.08 -9.04 -5.84
CA LYS A 170 -22.10 -10.06 -5.43
C LYS A 170 -21.91 -11.19 -6.45
N ARG A 171 -22.88 -11.45 -7.31
CA ARG A 171 -22.82 -12.54 -8.30
C ARG A 171 -22.16 -12.13 -9.61
N LYS A 172 -22.33 -10.87 -10.05
CA LYS A 172 -21.97 -10.43 -11.41
C LYS A 172 -20.79 -9.48 -11.45
N SER A 173 -20.58 -8.65 -10.43
CA SER A 173 -19.66 -7.51 -10.52
C SER A 173 -18.19 -7.87 -10.71
N LEU A 174 -17.73 -9.02 -10.20
CA LEU A 174 -16.34 -9.46 -10.31
C LEU A 174 -16.15 -10.70 -11.20
N SER A 175 -17.26 -11.28 -11.70
CA SER A 175 -17.22 -12.57 -12.43
C SER A 175 -16.59 -12.50 -13.83
N LYS A 176 -16.32 -11.30 -14.34
CA LYS A 176 -15.73 -11.07 -15.67
C LYS A 176 -14.53 -10.12 -15.64
N SER A 177 -14.05 -9.74 -14.45
CA SER A 177 -12.96 -8.76 -14.32
C SER A 177 -11.61 -9.46 -14.33
N ASN A 178 -10.77 -9.10 -15.29
CA ASN A 178 -9.39 -9.59 -15.34
C ASN A 178 -8.55 -9.05 -14.21
N ILE A 179 -8.79 -7.77 -13.85
CA ILE A 179 -8.09 -7.09 -12.76
C ILE A 179 -9.12 -6.55 -11.78
N ILE A 180 -8.89 -6.84 -10.51
CA ILE A 180 -9.70 -6.37 -9.39
C ILE A 180 -8.80 -5.54 -8.49
N LEU A 181 -9.03 -4.22 -8.46
CA LEU A 181 -8.33 -3.30 -7.57
C LEU A 181 -9.11 -3.18 -6.27
N ASN A 182 -8.60 -3.75 -5.20
CA ASN A 182 -9.19 -3.63 -3.88
C ASN A 182 -8.56 -2.49 -3.09
N ILE A 183 -9.30 -1.40 -2.91
CA ILE A 183 -8.86 -0.23 -2.16
C ILE A 183 -9.09 -0.44 -0.65
N ASP A 184 -10.32 -0.79 -0.24
CA ASP A 184 -10.69 -0.82 1.18
C ASP A 184 -11.69 -1.92 1.59
N PHE A 185 -11.94 -2.93 0.72
CA PHE A 185 -12.79 -4.05 1.12
C PHE A 185 -12.01 -5.02 2.01
N PRO A 186 -12.55 -5.36 3.20
CA PRO A 186 -11.99 -6.41 4.03
C PRO A 186 -12.17 -7.80 3.41
N GLN A 187 -11.35 -8.75 3.84
CA GLN A 187 -11.34 -10.14 3.38
C GLN A 187 -12.73 -10.79 3.40
N GLU A 188 -13.46 -10.57 4.49
CA GLU A 188 -14.79 -11.17 4.74
C GLU A 188 -15.81 -10.68 3.71
N LEU A 189 -15.73 -9.41 3.34
CA LEU A 189 -16.62 -8.83 2.33
C LEU A 189 -16.26 -9.34 0.94
N LEU A 190 -14.99 -9.37 0.59
CA LEU A 190 -14.52 -9.86 -0.70
C LEU A 190 -14.88 -11.32 -0.94
N ASN A 191 -14.86 -12.16 0.10
CA ASN A 191 -15.23 -13.57 0.02
C ASN A 191 -16.70 -13.82 -0.36
N GLN A 192 -17.57 -12.82 -0.23
CA GLN A 192 -18.98 -12.90 -0.59
C GLN A 192 -19.24 -12.74 -2.08
N TYR A 193 -18.24 -12.29 -2.83
CA TYR A 193 -18.36 -12.03 -4.28
C TYR A 193 -17.95 -13.23 -5.12
N ASN A 194 -18.64 -13.43 -6.25
CA ASN A 194 -18.18 -14.36 -7.27
C ASN A 194 -17.05 -13.70 -8.05
N ILE A 195 -15.85 -14.23 -7.89
CA ILE A 195 -14.64 -13.70 -8.49
C ILE A 195 -14.32 -14.54 -9.74
N TYR A 196 -13.89 -13.88 -10.82
CA TYR A 196 -13.38 -14.57 -12.00
C TYR A 196 -12.19 -15.46 -11.62
N GLU A 197 -12.18 -16.69 -12.14
CA GLU A 197 -11.24 -17.75 -11.69
C GLU A 197 -9.76 -17.37 -11.92
N GLU A 198 -9.49 -16.60 -12.96
CA GLU A 198 -8.11 -16.17 -13.34
C GLU A 198 -7.85 -14.68 -13.01
N ALA A 199 -8.70 -14.03 -12.23
CA ALA A 199 -8.56 -12.62 -11.91
C ALA A 199 -7.26 -12.35 -11.14
N ILE A 200 -6.64 -11.20 -11.43
CA ILE A 200 -5.56 -10.65 -10.60
C ILE A 200 -6.17 -9.63 -9.67
N ILE A 201 -6.08 -9.90 -8.37
CA ILE A 201 -6.58 -9.02 -7.32
C ILE A 201 -5.41 -8.22 -6.78
N VAL A 202 -5.41 -6.92 -7.02
CA VAL A 202 -4.45 -5.99 -6.44
C VAL A 202 -5.04 -5.45 -5.15
N ASN A 203 -4.45 -5.78 -4.03
CA ASN A 203 -4.92 -5.39 -2.72
C ASN A 203 -4.03 -4.27 -2.14
N ILE A 204 -4.63 -3.11 -1.89
CA ILE A 204 -3.91 -1.93 -1.39
C ILE A 204 -3.70 -2.02 0.12
N GLN A 205 -4.70 -2.50 0.85
CA GLN A 205 -4.66 -2.53 2.32
C GLN A 205 -4.66 -3.96 2.86
N GLY A 206 -3.62 -4.27 3.65
CA GLY A 206 -3.50 -5.57 4.32
C GLY A 206 -3.14 -6.72 3.37
N ASN A 207 -3.29 -7.95 3.84
CA ASN A 207 -3.03 -9.16 3.07
C ASN A 207 -4.35 -9.89 2.86
N ILE A 208 -4.70 -10.14 1.60
CA ILE A 208 -5.90 -10.88 1.21
C ILE A 208 -5.51 -12.23 0.60
N LYS A 209 -6.30 -13.23 0.97
CA LYS A 209 -6.19 -14.61 0.51
C LYS A 209 -7.51 -15.10 -0.04
N ILE A 210 -7.57 -15.52 -1.29
CA ILE A 210 -8.77 -16.15 -1.85
C ILE A 210 -8.67 -17.68 -1.70
N LYS A 211 -9.45 -18.22 -0.78
CA LYS A 211 -9.53 -19.66 -0.51
C LYS A 211 -10.70 -20.32 -1.27
N LYS A 212 -10.86 -20.02 -2.55
CA LYS A 212 -11.91 -20.65 -3.38
C LYS A 212 -11.30 -21.76 -4.22
N LYS A 213 -11.91 -22.95 -4.22
CA LYS A 213 -11.42 -24.17 -4.89
C LYS A 213 -11.10 -23.98 -6.39
N ARG A 214 -11.79 -23.04 -7.05
CA ARG A 214 -11.62 -22.77 -8.49
C ARG A 214 -10.84 -21.47 -8.79
N PHE A 215 -10.31 -20.80 -7.78
CA PHE A 215 -9.55 -19.58 -8.01
C PHE A 215 -8.10 -19.93 -8.34
N ASN A 216 -7.72 -19.73 -9.60
CA ASN A 216 -6.37 -19.92 -10.13
C ASN A 216 -5.64 -18.59 -10.36
N GLY A 217 -6.30 -17.49 -10.04
CA GLY A 217 -5.77 -16.13 -10.15
C GLY A 217 -4.70 -15.83 -9.10
N MET A 218 -4.31 -14.57 -9.02
CA MET A 218 -3.28 -14.09 -8.11
C MET A 218 -3.82 -13.01 -7.19
N CYS A 219 -3.48 -13.06 -5.89
CA CYS A 219 -3.67 -11.96 -4.96
C CYS A 219 -2.34 -11.24 -4.76
N VAL A 220 -2.22 -10.04 -5.32
CA VAL A 220 -1.08 -9.14 -5.13
C VAL A 220 -1.30 -8.35 -3.86
N ASN A 221 -0.41 -8.52 -2.88
CA ASN A 221 -0.49 -7.86 -1.57
C ASN A 221 0.68 -6.90 -1.32
N ASP A 222 1.69 -6.94 -2.18
CA ASP A 222 2.87 -6.09 -2.07
C ASP A 222 3.50 -5.82 -3.45
N TYR A 223 4.40 -4.84 -3.52
CA TYR A 223 5.01 -4.41 -4.77
C TYR A 223 6.42 -3.85 -4.53
N GLU A 224 7.17 -3.79 -5.60
CA GLU A 224 8.50 -3.19 -5.64
C GLU A 224 8.56 -2.10 -6.71
N ILE A 225 9.30 -1.03 -6.41
CA ILE A 225 9.52 0.07 -7.33
C ILE A 225 11.00 0.24 -7.66
N GLN A 226 11.22 0.73 -8.87
CA GLN A 226 12.47 1.33 -9.29
C GLN A 226 12.27 2.83 -9.48
N VAL A 227 13.21 3.62 -8.98
CA VAL A 227 13.30 5.07 -9.19
C VAL A 227 14.57 5.32 -9.97
N LEU A 228 14.46 5.89 -11.18
CA LEU A 228 15.60 6.02 -12.10
C LEU A 228 16.32 7.35 -11.98
N ASN A 229 15.61 8.43 -11.65
CA ASN A 229 16.15 9.77 -11.50
C ASN A 229 16.10 10.16 -10.03
N ASP A 230 16.96 9.57 -9.24
CA ASP A 230 16.97 9.82 -7.81
C ASP A 230 18.36 10.19 -7.31
N GLU A 231 18.63 11.48 -7.32
CA GLU A 231 19.89 12.06 -6.81
C GLU A 231 19.91 12.11 -5.27
N GLU A 232 18.74 11.90 -4.61
CA GLU A 232 18.57 12.04 -3.16
C GLU A 232 18.54 10.71 -2.39
N PHE A 233 18.58 9.55 -3.08
CA PHE A 233 18.51 8.25 -2.42
C PHE A 233 19.88 7.82 -1.87
N ASP A 234 19.91 7.69 -0.55
CA ASP A 234 21.05 7.14 0.19
C ASP A 234 21.04 5.61 0.09
N TYR A 235 21.99 5.04 -0.65
CA TYR A 235 22.13 3.59 -0.85
C TYR A 235 22.20 2.80 0.45
N ASP A 236 22.78 3.34 1.52
CA ASP A 236 22.85 2.68 2.82
C ASP A 236 21.46 2.52 3.46
N LYS A 237 20.55 3.44 3.16
CA LYS A 237 19.16 3.33 3.62
C LYS A 237 18.40 2.22 2.87
N GLU A 238 18.65 1.97 1.59
CA GLU A 238 17.97 0.94 0.81
C GLU A 238 18.25 -0.49 1.29
N ILE A 239 19.41 -0.75 1.86
CA ILE A 239 19.74 -2.08 2.39
C ILE A 239 18.80 -2.44 3.55
N ARG A 240 18.54 -1.49 4.45
CA ARG A 240 17.76 -1.71 5.67
C ARG A 240 16.27 -1.47 5.51
N TYR A 241 15.88 -0.56 4.62
CA TYR A 241 14.49 -0.13 4.44
C TYR A 241 13.98 -0.49 3.04
N ASN A 242 12.66 -0.53 2.89
CA ASN A 242 12.08 -0.73 1.56
C ASN A 242 12.10 0.60 0.79
N LYS A 243 12.52 0.56 -0.46
CA LYS A 243 12.59 1.73 -1.34
C LYS A 243 11.25 2.46 -1.45
N LYS A 244 10.15 1.73 -1.55
CA LYS A 244 8.80 2.29 -1.61
C LYS A 244 8.43 3.11 -0.38
N ASP A 245 8.86 2.68 0.84
CA ASP A 245 8.58 3.40 2.08
C ASP A 245 9.35 4.72 2.13
N ILE A 246 10.64 4.68 1.77
CA ILE A 246 11.48 5.88 1.70
C ILE A 246 10.91 6.84 0.65
N TYR A 247 10.55 6.34 -0.54
CA TYR A 247 10.00 7.17 -1.60
C TYR A 247 8.63 7.78 -1.20
N GLU A 248 7.72 6.99 -0.61
CA GLU A 248 6.47 7.52 -0.07
C GLU A 248 6.72 8.63 0.95
N ALA A 249 7.70 8.43 1.82
CA ALA A 249 8.06 9.39 2.85
C ALA A 249 8.61 10.71 2.31
N SER A 250 9.27 10.67 1.14
CA SER A 250 9.78 11.86 0.44
C SER A 250 8.67 12.71 -0.19
N MET A 251 7.43 12.19 -0.21
CA MET A 251 6.30 12.88 -0.82
C MET A 251 5.44 13.59 0.24
N TYR A 252 5.00 14.81 -0.09
CA TYR A 252 4.07 15.55 0.74
C TYR A 252 2.63 15.21 0.35
N LYS A 253 1.95 14.40 1.15
CA LYS A 253 0.60 13.87 0.86
C LYS A 253 -0.52 14.92 0.74
N ARG A 254 -0.31 16.14 1.27
CA ARG A 254 -1.32 17.22 1.24
C ARG A 254 -1.24 18.12 0.01
N GLN A 255 -0.38 17.81 -0.94
CA GLN A 255 -0.34 18.54 -2.21
C GLN A 255 -1.32 17.95 -3.22
N PRO A 256 -1.78 18.71 -4.23
CA PRO A 256 -2.64 18.22 -5.29
C PRO A 256 -2.07 16.99 -6.00
N MET A 257 -2.92 16.05 -6.40
CA MET A 257 -2.51 14.80 -7.05
C MET A 257 -1.70 15.02 -8.33
N GLU A 258 -1.96 16.10 -9.06
CA GLU A 258 -1.17 16.46 -10.25
C GLU A 258 0.30 16.71 -9.93
N ASN A 259 0.60 17.34 -8.78
CA ASN A 259 1.98 17.59 -8.33
C ASN A 259 2.69 16.29 -7.93
N ILE A 260 1.96 15.40 -7.24
CA ILE A 260 2.43 14.06 -6.89
C ILE A 260 2.79 13.29 -8.16
N MET A 261 1.90 13.29 -9.15
CA MET A 261 2.11 12.58 -10.41
C MET A 261 3.23 13.19 -11.26
N ARG A 262 3.41 14.52 -11.22
CA ARG A 262 4.57 15.18 -11.85
C ARG A 262 5.88 14.72 -11.20
N LYS A 263 5.96 14.65 -9.86
CA LYS A 263 7.14 14.12 -9.16
C LYS A 263 7.41 12.67 -9.59
N ILE A 264 6.41 11.79 -9.53
CA ILE A 264 6.52 10.37 -9.95
C ILE A 264 7.02 10.24 -11.40
N LYS A 265 6.56 11.13 -12.31
CA LYS A 265 6.99 11.14 -13.71
C LYS A 265 8.43 11.65 -13.85
N ARG A 266 8.79 12.74 -13.16
CA ARG A 266 10.15 13.31 -13.16
C ARG A 266 11.17 12.30 -12.64
N ASP A 267 10.85 11.64 -11.53
CA ASP A 267 11.71 10.67 -10.87
C ASP A 267 11.70 9.30 -11.59
N LYS A 268 10.91 9.17 -12.67
CA LYS A 268 10.76 7.96 -13.50
C LYS A 268 10.47 6.70 -12.68
N VAL A 269 9.52 6.81 -11.75
CA VAL A 269 9.11 5.69 -10.90
C VAL A 269 8.40 4.62 -11.72
N LYS A 270 8.85 3.38 -11.61
CA LYS A 270 8.27 2.19 -12.26
C LYS A 270 8.00 1.10 -11.24
N ILE A 271 6.91 0.36 -11.43
CA ILE A 271 6.70 -0.91 -10.78
C ILE A 271 7.56 -1.94 -11.50
N VAL A 272 8.33 -2.71 -10.75
CA VAL A 272 9.25 -3.73 -11.31
C VAL A 272 8.85 -5.14 -10.89
N ASN A 273 8.11 -5.26 -9.79
CA ASN A 273 7.64 -6.55 -9.31
C ASN A 273 6.36 -6.41 -8.50
N LEU A 274 5.49 -7.41 -8.57
CA LEU A 274 4.28 -7.52 -7.76
C LEU A 274 4.30 -8.87 -7.05
N PHE A 275 4.08 -8.84 -5.73
CA PHE A 275 4.18 -10.02 -4.88
C PHE A 275 2.81 -10.47 -4.40
N GLY A 276 2.50 -11.73 -4.65
CA GLY A 276 1.40 -12.45 -4.05
C GLY A 276 1.86 -13.37 -2.92
N GLU A 277 0.97 -14.20 -2.41
CA GLU A 277 1.28 -15.10 -1.31
C GLU A 277 2.33 -16.17 -1.69
N ASN A 278 2.23 -16.72 -2.89
CA ASN A 278 3.09 -17.81 -3.38
C ASN A 278 3.64 -17.55 -4.79
N SER A 279 3.53 -16.33 -5.29
CA SER A 279 3.94 -15.99 -6.66
C SER A 279 4.30 -14.52 -6.78
N SER A 280 5.10 -14.18 -7.77
CA SER A 280 5.40 -12.80 -8.17
C SER A 280 5.21 -12.65 -9.68
N ILE A 281 4.90 -11.47 -10.13
CA ILE A 281 4.81 -11.07 -11.55
C ILE A 281 5.48 -9.72 -11.77
#